data_58213f9168065921682a5713b424188e
#
_entry.id   58213f9168065921682a5713b424188e
#
_cell.length_a   1.000
_cell.length_b   1.000
_cell.length_c   1.000
_cell.angle_alpha   90.00
_cell.angle_beta   90.00
_cell.angle_gamma   90.00
#
_symmetry.space_group_name_H-M   'P 1'
#
loop_
_entity.id
_entity.type
_entity.pdbx_description
1 polymer ?
#
loop_
_entity_poly.entity_id
_entity_poly.type
_entity_poly.pdbx_seq_one_letter_code
_entity_poly.pdbx_strand_id
1 'polypeptide(L)'
;PAGRVYSVDRGREHYSMTVVDYSGLEQQGIERSKTCPPGNEQCRQNAAGVIGPGYWKQDERGAVVYATFKLLQRDVKVTNFSYEWQDLVEGHLLQLTNNADQSRTFAYIAMHENKLYIMEGTVPKGYPEPGLFQQSLGWVDKDGNGIRYQIIYSNSYHGMGVYPKPNVGGGGRGAGAGGGG
;
A
#
# COMPACT_ATOMS: atom_id res chain seq x y z
N PRO A 1 10.85 -10.86 1.39
CA PRO A 1 10.78 -9.63 0.58
C PRO A 1 11.84 -8.64 1.03
N ALA A 2 12.39 -7.89 0.08
CA ALA A 2 13.35 -6.83 0.35
C ALA A 2 12.58 -5.54 0.70
N GLY A 3 13.05 -4.82 1.72
CA GLY A 3 12.45 -3.55 2.13
C GLY A 3 13.47 -2.41 2.09
N ARG A 4 12.98 -1.20 1.82
CA ARG A 4 13.74 0.04 1.91
C ARG A 4 12.98 1.04 2.76
N VAL A 5 13.71 1.79 3.59
CA VAL A 5 13.16 2.86 4.40
C VAL A 5 13.79 4.18 3.94
N TYR A 6 12.97 5.15 3.67
CA TYR A 6 13.35 6.53 3.42
C TYR A 6 12.84 7.35 4.59
N SER A 7 13.68 8.18 5.17
CA SER A 7 13.28 9.00 6.31
C SER A 7 13.91 10.38 6.26
N VAL A 8 13.22 11.33 6.89
CA VAL A 8 13.68 12.72 7.04
C VAL A 8 13.17 13.30 8.35
N ASP A 9 14.02 14.05 9.02
CA ASP A 9 13.66 14.86 10.17
C ASP A 9 13.49 16.32 9.76
N ARG A 10 12.43 16.95 10.22
CA ARG A 10 12.18 18.37 10.06
C ARG A 10 12.01 19.03 11.43
N GLY A 11 13.07 19.51 11.98
CA GLY A 11 13.07 19.99 13.36
C GLY A 11 12.77 18.85 14.33
N ARG A 12 11.59 18.86 14.95
CA ARG A 12 11.13 17.82 15.88
C ARG A 12 10.12 16.83 15.26
N GLU A 13 9.84 17.00 13.99
CA GLU A 13 8.97 16.13 13.23
C GLU A 13 9.78 15.04 12.53
N HIS A 14 9.26 13.82 12.49
CA HIS A 14 9.89 12.69 11.81
C HIS A 14 8.94 12.12 10.75
N TYR A 15 9.47 11.94 9.54
CA TYR A 15 8.72 11.38 8.42
C TYR A 15 9.46 10.18 7.84
N SER A 16 8.73 9.13 7.53
CA SER A 16 9.30 7.97 6.88
C SER A 16 8.35 7.33 5.87
N MET A 17 8.94 6.73 4.85
CA MET A 17 8.27 5.85 3.91
C MET A 17 9.02 4.53 3.86
N THR A 18 8.34 3.44 4.17
CA THR A 18 8.86 2.09 4.00
C THR A 18 8.21 1.47 2.77
N VAL A 19 9.04 0.92 1.89
CA VAL A 19 8.59 0.17 0.72
C VAL A 19 9.11 -1.26 0.82
N VAL A 20 8.20 -2.24 0.79
CA VAL A 20 8.56 -3.66 0.82
C VAL A 20 8.13 -4.30 -0.50
N ASP A 21 9.07 -4.91 -1.20
CA ASP A 21 8.83 -5.52 -2.50
C ASP A 21 8.40 -6.98 -2.35
N TYR A 22 7.16 -7.28 -2.74
CA TYR A 22 6.58 -8.62 -2.77
C TYR A 22 6.46 -9.20 -4.18
N SER A 23 6.99 -8.53 -5.21
CA SER A 23 6.86 -8.95 -6.62
C SER A 23 7.44 -10.35 -6.89
N GLY A 24 8.37 -10.81 -6.06
CA GLY A 24 8.94 -12.14 -6.18
C GLY A 24 8.06 -13.30 -5.65
N LEU A 25 6.95 -13.02 -4.94
CA LEU A 25 6.14 -14.08 -4.33
C LEU A 25 5.47 -14.98 -5.35
N GLU A 26 4.90 -14.40 -6.40
CA GLU A 26 4.25 -15.15 -7.48
C GLU A 26 5.25 -16.08 -8.17
N GLN A 27 6.41 -15.54 -8.53
CA GLN A 27 7.47 -16.31 -9.16
C GLN A 27 7.97 -17.44 -8.26
N GLN A 28 8.16 -17.18 -6.98
CA GLN A 28 8.52 -18.21 -6.00
C GLN A 28 7.46 -19.32 -5.89
N GLY A 29 6.18 -18.94 -5.96
CA GLY A 29 5.07 -19.90 -6.01
C GLY A 29 5.12 -20.77 -7.25
N ILE A 30 5.32 -20.18 -8.42
CA ILE A 30 5.46 -20.90 -9.68
C ILE A 30 6.64 -21.87 -9.64
N GLU A 31 7.81 -21.43 -9.17
CA GLU A 31 8.98 -22.30 -9.06
C GLU A 31 8.74 -23.48 -8.09
N ARG A 32 8.12 -23.25 -6.95
CA ARG A 32 7.74 -24.33 -6.02
C ARG A 32 6.77 -25.31 -6.67
N SER A 33 5.83 -24.85 -7.47
CA SER A 33 4.85 -25.72 -8.12
C SER A 33 5.46 -26.68 -9.12
N LYS A 34 6.61 -26.35 -9.71
CA LYS A 34 7.34 -27.24 -10.63
C LYS A 34 7.90 -28.47 -9.97
N THR A 35 8.08 -28.46 -8.66
CA THR A 35 8.57 -29.62 -7.89
C THR A 35 7.47 -30.64 -7.57
N CYS A 36 6.22 -30.33 -7.90
CA CYS A 36 5.10 -31.21 -7.62
C CYS A 36 5.02 -32.36 -8.62
N PRO A 37 4.63 -33.57 -8.16
CA PRO A 37 4.42 -34.72 -9.04
C PRO A 37 3.38 -34.39 -10.13
N PRO A 38 3.55 -34.93 -11.36
CA PRO A 38 2.57 -34.77 -12.42
C PRO A 38 1.17 -35.22 -11.96
N GLY A 39 0.16 -34.40 -12.26
CA GLY A 39 -1.24 -34.70 -11.91
C GLY A 39 -1.61 -34.43 -10.44
N ASN A 40 -0.67 -34.07 -9.57
CA ASN A 40 -0.99 -33.73 -8.19
C ASN A 40 -1.39 -32.26 -8.09
N GLU A 41 -2.67 -31.97 -8.36
CA GLU A 41 -3.20 -30.62 -8.34
C GLU A 41 -3.17 -30.01 -6.94
N GLN A 42 -3.42 -30.82 -5.90
CA GLN A 42 -3.36 -30.35 -4.51
C GLN A 42 -1.95 -29.88 -4.13
N CYS A 43 -0.91 -30.59 -4.58
CA CYS A 43 0.47 -30.14 -4.38
C CYS A 43 0.74 -28.82 -5.07
N ARG A 44 0.32 -28.68 -6.34
CA ARG A 44 0.49 -27.42 -7.08
C ARG A 44 -0.22 -26.27 -6.39
N GLN A 45 -1.44 -26.47 -5.96
CA GLN A 45 -2.22 -25.51 -5.21
C GLN A 45 -1.52 -25.07 -3.93
N ASN A 46 -1.01 -26.03 -3.15
CA ASN A 46 -0.31 -25.73 -1.91
C ASN A 46 1.06 -25.09 -2.13
N ALA A 47 1.83 -25.58 -3.12
CA ALA A 47 3.19 -25.10 -3.37
C ALA A 47 3.21 -23.71 -4.00
N ALA A 48 2.32 -23.46 -4.93
CA ALA A 48 2.22 -22.17 -5.59
C ALA A 48 1.53 -21.13 -4.73
N GLY A 49 0.76 -21.55 -3.73
CA GLY A 49 -0.23 -20.67 -3.13
C GLY A 49 -1.21 -20.18 -4.21
N VAL A 50 -1.19 -20.80 -5.37
CA VAL A 50 -1.89 -20.36 -6.57
C VAL A 50 -2.98 -21.34 -6.89
N ILE A 51 -4.11 -21.11 -6.32
CA ILE A 51 -5.35 -21.58 -6.92
C ILE A 51 -5.86 -20.42 -7.78
N GLY A 52 -5.28 -20.29 -8.98
CA GLY A 52 -5.66 -19.20 -9.87
C GLY A 52 -5.19 -17.80 -9.46
N PRO A 53 -5.57 -16.77 -10.22
CA PRO A 53 -5.06 -15.40 -10.10
C PRO A 53 -5.59 -14.67 -8.88
N GLY A 54 -5.29 -15.08 -7.69
CA GLY A 54 -5.80 -14.37 -6.51
C GLY A 54 -5.23 -14.84 -5.19
N TYR A 55 -4.49 -15.93 -5.19
CA TYR A 55 -4.02 -16.50 -3.93
C TYR A 55 -2.89 -15.67 -3.31
N TRP A 56 -1.96 -15.19 -4.11
CA TRP A 56 -0.92 -14.25 -3.65
C TRP A 56 -1.50 -12.92 -3.14
N LYS A 57 -2.71 -12.55 -3.53
CA LYS A 57 -3.41 -11.36 -3.02
C LYS A 57 -3.89 -11.50 -1.59
N GLN A 58 -4.13 -12.71 -1.14
CA GLN A 58 -4.34 -12.94 0.28
C GLN A 58 -3.06 -12.65 1.06
N ASP A 59 -1.91 -13.00 0.50
CA ASP A 59 -0.61 -12.69 1.09
C ASP A 59 -0.33 -11.18 1.05
N GLU A 60 -0.69 -10.49 -0.04
CA GLU A 60 -0.61 -9.04 -0.13
C GLU A 60 -1.50 -8.35 0.89
N ARG A 61 -2.75 -8.79 0.99
CA ARG A 61 -3.68 -8.27 1.99
C ARG A 61 -3.20 -8.60 3.40
N GLY A 62 -2.69 -9.79 3.60
CA GLY A 62 -2.06 -10.22 4.84
C GLY A 62 -0.87 -9.35 5.22
N ALA A 63 -0.09 -8.88 4.24
CA ALA A 63 1.02 -7.97 4.47
C ALA A 63 0.56 -6.60 5.00
N VAL A 64 -0.52 -6.04 4.45
CA VAL A 64 -1.14 -4.79 4.96
C VAL A 64 -1.63 -4.98 6.39
N VAL A 65 -2.35 -6.07 6.66
CA VAL A 65 -2.86 -6.41 8.01
C VAL A 65 -1.70 -6.60 8.98
N TYR A 66 -0.65 -7.32 8.59
CA TYR A 66 0.53 -7.55 9.42
C TYR A 66 1.26 -6.25 9.74
N ALA A 67 1.48 -5.38 8.76
CA ALA A 67 2.11 -4.08 8.98
C ALA A 67 1.28 -3.20 9.93
N THR A 68 -0.03 -3.17 9.74
CA THR A 68 -0.97 -2.50 10.64
C THR A 68 -0.84 -3.05 12.07
N PHE A 69 -0.88 -4.36 12.21
CA PHE A 69 -0.74 -5.01 13.52
C PHE A 69 0.58 -4.65 14.22
N LYS A 70 1.69 -4.57 13.46
CA LYS A 70 2.99 -4.15 14.01
C LYS A 70 2.97 -2.71 14.53
N LEU A 71 2.26 -1.81 13.88
CA LEU A 71 2.08 -0.44 14.39
C LEU A 71 1.25 -0.43 15.67
N LEU A 72 0.19 -1.23 15.72
CA LEU A 72 -0.70 -1.34 16.89
C LEU A 72 -0.03 -2.02 18.10
N GLN A 73 1.04 -2.79 17.88
CA GLN A 73 1.83 -3.41 18.96
C GLN A 73 2.82 -2.45 19.63
N ARG A 74 3.03 -1.26 19.10
CA ARG A 74 3.85 -0.22 19.75
C ARG A 74 3.17 0.22 21.05
N ASP A 75 3.91 0.84 21.96
CA ASP A 75 3.34 1.46 23.16
C ASP A 75 2.58 2.73 22.80
N VAL A 76 1.38 2.55 22.26
CA VAL A 76 0.55 3.62 21.71
C VAL A 76 -0.90 3.50 22.12
N LYS A 77 -1.60 4.64 22.14
CA LYS A 77 -3.04 4.71 22.14
C LYS A 77 -3.52 4.91 20.69
N VAL A 78 -4.38 4.04 20.21
CA VAL A 78 -5.04 4.21 18.92
C VAL A 78 -6.13 5.27 19.05
N THR A 79 -6.01 6.34 18.27
CA THR A 79 -7.00 7.43 18.26
C THR A 79 -7.89 7.42 17.03
N ASN A 80 -7.40 6.85 15.94
CA ASN A 80 -8.21 6.54 14.77
C ASN A 80 -7.64 5.32 14.03
N PHE A 81 -8.54 4.52 13.47
CA PHE A 81 -8.23 3.45 12.52
C PHE A 81 -9.37 3.33 11.52
N SER A 82 -9.08 3.51 10.25
CA SER A 82 -10.07 3.46 9.19
C SER A 82 -9.46 2.91 7.90
N TYR A 83 -10.34 2.54 6.96
CA TYR A 83 -9.95 2.37 5.57
C TYR A 83 -9.82 3.76 4.92
N GLU A 84 -8.86 3.89 4.01
CA GLU A 84 -8.59 5.10 3.26
C GLU A 84 -8.18 4.74 1.84
N TRP A 85 -8.35 5.66 0.90
CA TRP A 85 -8.04 5.46 -0.51
C TRP A 85 -7.17 6.62 -1.00
N GLN A 86 -5.95 6.30 -1.44
CA GLN A 86 -5.06 7.27 -2.08
C GLN A 86 -5.09 7.05 -3.59
N ASP A 87 -5.58 8.02 -4.35
CA ASP A 87 -5.86 7.85 -5.78
C ASP A 87 -6.61 6.55 -6.08
N LEU A 88 -7.64 6.27 -5.29
CA LEU A 88 -8.46 5.05 -5.34
C LEU A 88 -7.74 3.74 -5.01
N VAL A 89 -6.52 3.75 -4.49
CA VAL A 89 -5.87 2.55 -3.94
C VAL A 89 -6.24 2.40 -2.48
N GLU A 90 -6.83 1.26 -2.14
CA GLU A 90 -7.28 0.94 -0.79
C GLU A 90 -6.10 0.76 0.17
N GLY A 91 -6.21 1.28 1.37
CA GLY A 91 -5.24 1.13 2.44
C GLY A 91 -5.84 1.30 3.83
N HIS A 92 -4.99 1.22 4.84
CA HIS A 92 -5.34 1.49 6.23
C HIS A 92 -4.77 2.84 6.65
N LEU A 93 -5.61 3.68 7.26
CA LEU A 93 -5.21 4.93 7.89
C LEU A 93 -5.23 4.75 9.41
N LEU A 94 -4.13 5.12 10.06
CA LEU A 94 -4.00 5.07 11.51
C LEU A 94 -3.58 6.43 12.08
N GLN A 95 -4.14 6.74 13.24
CA GLN A 95 -3.65 7.81 14.10
C GLN A 95 -3.35 7.23 15.47
N LEU A 96 -2.13 7.41 15.91
CA LEU A 96 -1.60 6.84 17.15
C LEU A 96 -1.05 7.95 18.02
N THR A 97 -1.26 7.86 19.32
CA THR A 97 -0.57 8.70 20.31
C THR A 97 0.42 7.83 21.08
N ASN A 98 1.70 8.18 21.01
CA ASN A 98 2.76 7.48 21.73
C ASN A 98 2.62 7.75 23.22
N ASN A 99 2.59 6.69 24.05
CA ASN A 99 2.36 6.84 25.48
C ASN A 99 3.54 7.51 26.19
N ALA A 100 4.77 7.29 25.71
CA ALA A 100 5.99 7.79 26.33
C ALA A 100 6.10 9.33 26.31
N ASP A 101 5.78 9.97 25.19
CA ASP A 101 6.02 11.41 24.98
C ASP A 101 4.80 12.16 24.46
N GLN A 102 3.69 11.48 24.29
CA GLN A 102 2.45 12.01 23.73
C GLN A 102 2.59 12.59 22.32
N SER A 103 3.66 12.23 21.60
CA SER A 103 3.76 12.52 20.17
C SER A 103 2.68 11.75 19.39
N ARG A 104 2.31 12.27 18.23
CA ARG A 104 1.26 11.65 17.40
C ARG A 104 1.86 11.14 16.12
N THR A 105 1.57 9.89 15.80
CA THR A 105 1.95 9.25 14.55
C THR A 105 0.72 9.08 13.66
N PHE A 106 0.83 9.56 12.45
CA PHE A 106 -0.16 9.43 11.38
C PHE A 106 0.41 8.50 10.33
N ALA A 107 -0.27 7.40 10.06
CA ALA A 107 0.24 6.39 9.14
C ALA A 107 -0.78 6.00 8.09
N TYR A 108 -0.29 5.72 6.88
CA TYR A 108 -1.05 5.09 5.81
C TYR A 108 -0.31 3.86 5.34
N ILE A 109 -1.02 2.75 5.19
CA ILE A 109 -0.47 1.45 4.78
C ILE A 109 -1.29 0.94 3.61
N ALA A 110 -0.64 0.73 2.48
CA ALA A 110 -1.29 0.21 1.28
C ALA A 110 -0.40 -0.75 0.51
N MET A 111 -1.03 -1.60 -0.26
CA MET A 111 -0.38 -2.46 -1.22
C MET A 111 -0.79 -2.04 -2.63
N HIS A 112 0.19 -1.83 -3.50
CA HIS A 112 -0.04 -1.53 -4.90
C HIS A 112 1.02 -2.22 -5.76
N GLU A 113 0.59 -2.95 -6.77
CA GLU A 113 1.45 -3.68 -7.71
C GLU A 113 2.57 -4.47 -7.01
N ASN A 114 2.19 -5.34 -6.08
CA ASN A 114 3.09 -6.21 -5.30
C ASN A 114 4.10 -5.46 -4.42
N LYS A 115 3.87 -4.19 -4.12
CA LYS A 115 4.69 -3.42 -3.17
C LYS A 115 3.85 -2.89 -2.03
N LEU A 116 4.33 -3.14 -0.81
CA LEU A 116 3.75 -2.57 0.40
C LEU A 116 4.38 -1.22 0.68
N TYR A 117 3.54 -0.23 0.88
CA TYR A 117 3.93 1.13 1.25
C TYR A 117 3.45 1.43 2.66
N ILE A 118 4.34 1.92 3.51
CA ILE A 118 4.01 2.38 4.85
C ILE A 118 4.52 3.80 4.97
N MET A 119 3.59 4.75 5.05
CA MET A 119 3.88 6.17 5.26
C MET A 119 3.65 6.48 6.73
N GLU A 120 4.63 7.08 7.40
CA GLU A 120 4.50 7.49 8.79
C GLU A 120 4.99 8.92 8.96
N GLY A 121 4.16 9.78 9.54
CA GLY A 121 4.53 11.12 9.98
C GLY A 121 4.31 11.25 11.48
N THR A 122 5.37 11.51 12.24
CA THR A 122 5.30 11.69 13.70
C THR A 122 5.60 13.13 14.07
N VAL A 123 4.70 13.75 14.80
CA VAL A 123 4.82 15.13 15.27
C VAL A 123 4.75 15.19 16.80
N PRO A 124 5.47 16.11 17.46
CA PRO A 124 5.42 16.28 18.91
C PRO A 124 4.02 16.61 19.42
N LYS A 125 3.82 16.38 20.70
CA LYS A 125 2.59 16.82 21.39
C LYS A 125 2.32 18.31 21.13
N GLY A 126 1.10 18.63 20.76
CA GLY A 126 0.66 20.01 20.52
C GLY A 126 1.04 20.60 19.17
N TYR A 127 1.82 19.89 18.34
CA TYR A 127 2.07 20.31 16.98
C TYR A 127 0.83 20.08 16.11
N PRO A 128 0.65 20.84 15.04
CA PRO A 128 -0.38 20.53 14.05
C PRO A 128 -0.14 19.14 13.43
N GLU A 129 -1.14 18.58 12.82
CA GLU A 129 -1.00 17.35 12.06
C GLU A 129 0.03 17.52 10.94
N PRO A 130 0.75 16.45 10.52
CA PRO A 130 1.84 16.54 9.54
C PRO A 130 1.35 16.88 8.12
N GLY A 131 0.32 17.68 8.02
CA GLY A 131 -0.33 18.01 6.76
C GLY A 131 -0.88 16.75 6.10
N LEU A 132 -0.69 16.63 4.81
CA LEU A 132 -1.15 15.47 4.04
C LEU A 132 -0.04 14.46 3.76
N PHE A 133 1.03 14.42 4.54
CA PHE A 133 2.17 13.55 4.25
C PHE A 133 1.75 12.09 4.08
N GLN A 134 1.02 11.53 5.04
CA GLN A 134 0.55 10.14 4.98
C GLN A 134 -0.47 9.90 3.84
N GLN A 135 -0.99 10.97 3.26
CA GLN A 135 -1.94 10.95 2.15
C GLN A 135 -1.33 11.46 0.83
N SER A 136 -0.02 11.59 0.76
CA SER A 136 0.66 12.20 -0.40
C SER A 136 1.13 11.20 -1.46
N LEU A 137 0.82 9.91 -1.31
CA LEU A 137 1.16 8.91 -2.32
C LEU A 137 0.38 9.15 -3.61
N GLY A 138 1.12 9.18 -4.72
CA GLY A 138 0.57 9.09 -6.06
C GLY A 138 1.16 7.88 -6.77
N TRP A 139 0.42 7.32 -7.69
CA TRP A 139 0.81 6.09 -8.39
C TRP A 139 1.28 6.40 -9.80
N VAL A 140 2.32 5.73 -10.21
CA VAL A 140 2.88 5.88 -11.57
C VAL A 140 3.07 4.51 -12.21
N ASP A 141 2.97 4.48 -13.53
CA ASP A 141 3.28 3.30 -14.31
C ASP A 141 4.80 3.11 -14.46
N LYS A 142 5.20 2.04 -15.18
CA LYS A 142 6.61 1.74 -15.46
C LYS A 142 7.35 2.83 -16.25
N ASP A 143 6.62 3.69 -16.95
CA ASP A 143 7.14 4.77 -17.76
C ASP A 143 7.13 6.12 -17.01
N GLY A 144 6.67 6.12 -15.73
CA GLY A 144 6.60 7.30 -14.88
C GLY A 144 5.36 8.16 -15.06
N ASN A 145 4.37 7.71 -15.85
CA ASN A 145 3.12 8.43 -16.00
C ASN A 145 2.18 8.19 -14.84
N GLY A 146 1.44 9.20 -14.43
CA GLY A 146 0.46 9.08 -13.36
C GLY A 146 -0.65 8.08 -13.70
N ILE A 147 -0.90 7.16 -12.77
CA ILE A 147 -2.00 6.21 -12.86
C ILE A 147 -3.22 6.82 -12.17
N ARG A 148 -4.38 6.81 -12.87
CA ARG A 148 -5.68 7.13 -12.27
C ARG A 148 -6.61 5.96 -12.47
N TYR A 149 -7.08 5.40 -11.37
CA TYR A 149 -8.08 4.34 -11.40
C TYR A 149 -9.47 4.95 -11.57
N GLN A 150 -10.35 4.24 -12.29
CA GLN A 150 -11.76 4.62 -12.45
C GLN A 150 -12.65 4.01 -11.35
N ILE A 151 -12.16 2.92 -10.75
CA ILE A 151 -12.81 2.24 -9.63
C ILE A 151 -11.73 1.93 -8.58
N ILE A 152 -12.16 1.63 -7.37
CA ILE A 152 -11.25 1.31 -6.27
C ILE A 152 -10.34 0.14 -6.66
N TYR A 153 -9.02 0.38 -6.62
CA TYR A 153 -8.02 -0.67 -6.67
C TYR A 153 -7.93 -1.30 -5.29
N SER A 154 -8.36 -2.55 -5.19
CA SER A 154 -8.33 -3.29 -3.95
C SER A 154 -7.53 -4.57 -4.13
N ASN A 155 -6.67 -4.87 -3.16
CA ASN A 155 -5.98 -6.15 -3.06
C ASN A 155 -6.89 -7.25 -2.48
N SER A 156 -8.16 -6.96 -2.27
CA SER A 156 -9.16 -7.95 -1.89
C SER A 156 -9.36 -8.94 -3.03
N TYR A 157 -9.51 -10.20 -2.68
CA TYR A 157 -9.91 -11.22 -3.64
C TYR A 157 -11.36 -11.00 -4.08
N HIS A 158 -11.55 -10.73 -5.36
CA HIS A 158 -12.86 -10.60 -6.00
C HIS A 158 -13.13 -11.75 -6.98
N GLY A 159 -13.04 -12.97 -6.49
CA GLY A 159 -13.25 -14.14 -7.37
C GLY A 159 -12.23 -14.17 -8.51
N MET A 160 -12.64 -14.45 -9.72
CA MET A 160 -11.76 -14.44 -10.90
C MET A 160 -11.43 -13.00 -11.33
N GLY A 161 -10.88 -12.23 -10.40
CA GLY A 161 -10.74 -10.79 -10.42
C GLY A 161 -10.10 -10.22 -11.68
N VAL A 162 -10.90 -9.45 -12.37
CA VAL A 162 -10.41 -8.48 -13.32
C VAL A 162 -9.98 -7.27 -12.48
N TYR A 163 -8.68 -6.95 -12.51
CA TYR A 163 -8.22 -5.67 -11.95
C TYR A 163 -8.86 -4.52 -12.72
N PRO A 164 -9.25 -3.45 -12.06
CA PRO A 164 -9.59 -2.24 -12.76
C PRO A 164 -8.38 -1.83 -13.61
N LYS A 165 -8.60 -1.64 -14.89
CA LYS A 165 -7.55 -1.11 -15.76
C LYS A 165 -7.31 0.34 -15.35
N PRO A 166 -6.05 0.73 -15.04
CA PRO A 166 -5.77 2.12 -14.78
C PRO A 166 -5.96 2.94 -16.07
N ASN A 167 -6.51 4.13 -15.93
CA ASN A 167 -6.41 5.12 -16.98
C ASN A 167 -4.99 5.71 -16.92
N VAL A 168 -4.15 5.34 -17.83
CA VAL A 168 -2.86 5.98 -18.06
C VAL A 168 -3.12 7.25 -18.86
N GLY A 169 -3.63 8.29 -18.16
CA GLY A 169 -3.88 9.59 -18.76
C GLY A 169 -2.63 10.45 -18.65
N GLY A 170 -2.02 10.77 -19.76
CA GLY A 170 -1.03 11.82 -19.81
C GLY A 170 -1.62 13.10 -19.22
N GLY A 171 -0.88 13.74 -18.32
CA GLY A 171 -1.26 14.98 -17.69
C GLY A 171 -1.42 16.12 -18.70
N GLY A 172 -2.52 16.11 -19.43
CA GLY A 172 -2.99 17.27 -20.17
C GLY A 172 -3.55 18.29 -19.19
N ARG A 173 -2.74 19.25 -18.78
CA ARG A 173 -3.28 20.51 -18.27
C ARG A 173 -4.19 21.07 -19.38
N GLY A 174 -5.49 20.96 -19.20
CA GLY A 174 -6.44 21.68 -20.03
C GLY A 174 -6.15 23.18 -19.91
N ALA A 175 -5.52 23.73 -20.92
CA ALA A 175 -5.47 25.16 -21.11
C ALA A 175 -6.92 25.61 -21.28
N GLY A 176 -7.49 26.27 -20.28
CA GLY A 176 -8.77 26.98 -20.38
C GLY A 176 -8.64 28.03 -21.49
N ALA A 177 -9.24 27.76 -22.63
CA ALA A 177 -9.47 28.77 -23.64
C ALA A 177 -10.59 29.72 -23.11
N GLY A 178 -10.18 30.82 -22.55
CA GLY A 178 -11.07 31.97 -22.33
C GLY A 178 -11.52 32.49 -23.69
N GLY A 179 -12.75 32.21 -24.10
CA GLY A 179 -13.43 32.84 -25.18
C GLY A 179 -14.16 34.08 -24.64
N GLY A 180 -13.58 35.26 -24.86
CA GLY A 180 -14.31 36.48 -24.78
C GLY A 180 -15.06 36.72 -26.09
N GLY A 181 -16.23 37.23 -25.97
CA GLY A 181 -17.08 37.73 -27.03
C GLY A 181 -18.35 38.26 -26.41
#